data_5f31ee4e25c4f1f2ae62011380677e70
#
_entry.id   5f31ee4e25c4f1f2ae62011380677e70
#
_cell.length_a   1.000
_cell.length_b   1.000
_cell.length_c   1.000
_cell.angle_alpha   90.00
_cell.angle_beta   90.00
_cell.angle_gamma   90.00
#
_symmetry.space_group_name_H-M   'P 1'
#
loop_
_entity.id
_entity.type
_entity.pdbx_description
1 polymer ?
#
loop_
_entity_poly.entity_id
_entity_poly.type
_entity_poly.pdbx_seq_one_letter_code
_entity_poly.pdbx_strand_id
1 'polypeptide(L)'
;MPAQQTSVAEPITVVLVDDERLIRSALSQTLLSGGLNIVGEAANAQDAIEVVVDLRPDVVLMDLRLPGISGVEAIEQLGLLAPASRILVLTRSEQNRVVEAIVAGANGYILKSAPPEAIAAAVKATAAGESVISSQIAGKLLERIREREIPITMSSQNDAVAIRSALTVRELEIFKRLASGESNKEIGLALSLSTNTISNHIASILAKLHLDNRIQAAVQAVRAGIS
;
A
#
# COMPACT_ATOMS: atom_id res chain seq x y z
N MET A 1 2.22 -37.78 22.86
CA MET A 1 2.71 -36.85 21.82
C MET A 1 1.58 -35.89 21.51
N PRO A 2 1.65 -34.60 21.84
CA PRO A 2 0.63 -33.65 21.46
C PRO A 2 0.73 -33.35 19.96
N ALA A 3 -0.41 -33.48 19.26
CA ALA A 3 -0.53 -33.14 17.87
C ALA A 3 -0.22 -31.64 17.69
N GLN A 4 0.75 -31.32 16.85
CA GLN A 4 0.98 -29.96 16.35
C GLN A 4 -0.26 -29.53 15.57
N GLN A 5 -1.06 -28.67 16.15
CA GLN A 5 -2.07 -27.90 15.42
C GLN A 5 -1.32 -26.98 14.46
N THR A 6 -1.22 -27.37 13.19
CA THR A 6 -0.89 -26.49 12.09
C THR A 6 -1.99 -25.44 12.05
N SER A 7 -1.71 -24.25 12.57
CA SER A 7 -2.53 -23.07 12.34
C SER A 7 -2.58 -22.84 10.82
N VAL A 8 -3.68 -23.22 10.20
CA VAL A 8 -3.96 -22.82 8.81
C VAL A 8 -4.17 -21.31 8.89
N ALA A 9 -3.23 -20.54 8.35
CA ALA A 9 -3.39 -19.10 8.26
C ALA A 9 -4.68 -18.81 7.50
N GLU A 10 -5.52 -17.94 8.04
CA GLU A 10 -6.76 -17.53 7.37
C GLU A 10 -6.41 -16.97 5.97
N PRO A 11 -7.20 -17.31 4.94
CA PRO A 11 -6.94 -16.81 3.60
C PRO A 11 -7.12 -15.28 3.55
N ILE A 12 -6.19 -14.61 2.87
CA ILE A 12 -6.24 -13.16 2.66
C ILE A 12 -7.56 -12.78 1.99
N THR A 13 -8.31 -11.89 2.59
CA THR A 13 -9.59 -11.40 2.10
C THR A 13 -9.42 -10.22 1.15
N VAL A 14 -10.13 -10.23 0.02
CA VAL A 14 -10.00 -9.23 -1.04
C VAL A 14 -11.36 -8.71 -1.48
N VAL A 15 -11.49 -7.40 -1.63
CA VAL A 15 -12.58 -6.74 -2.35
C VAL A 15 -12.07 -6.28 -3.71
N LEU A 16 -12.82 -6.60 -4.79
CA LEU A 16 -12.52 -6.20 -6.16
C LEU A 16 -13.37 -5.01 -6.58
N VAL A 17 -12.71 -3.95 -7.05
CA VAL A 17 -13.38 -2.73 -7.50
C VAL A 17 -12.96 -2.38 -8.92
N ASP A 18 -13.87 -2.55 -9.88
CA ASP A 18 -13.65 -2.27 -11.30
C ASP A 18 -15.03 -2.11 -11.97
N ASP A 19 -15.21 -1.16 -12.86
CA ASP A 19 -16.50 -0.95 -13.56
C ASP A 19 -16.77 -2.04 -14.61
N GLU A 20 -15.73 -2.71 -15.11
CA GLU A 20 -15.84 -3.74 -16.14
C GLU A 20 -16.10 -5.13 -15.53
N ARG A 21 -17.33 -5.63 -15.66
CA ARG A 21 -17.73 -6.95 -15.13
C ARG A 21 -16.82 -8.10 -15.60
N LEU A 22 -16.38 -8.08 -16.86
CA LEU A 22 -15.50 -9.12 -17.40
C LEU A 22 -14.14 -9.12 -16.71
N ILE A 23 -13.59 -7.94 -16.44
CA ILE A 23 -12.32 -7.79 -15.71
C ILE A 23 -12.49 -8.33 -14.29
N ARG A 24 -13.54 -7.92 -13.55
CA ARG A 24 -13.79 -8.45 -12.20
C ARG A 24 -13.90 -9.97 -12.19
N SER A 25 -14.67 -10.57 -13.11
CA SER A 25 -14.80 -12.03 -13.19
C SER A 25 -13.47 -12.73 -13.47
N ALA A 26 -12.63 -12.21 -14.38
CA ALA A 26 -11.32 -12.78 -14.67
C ALA A 26 -10.37 -12.66 -13.47
N LEU A 27 -10.35 -11.50 -12.81
CA LEU A 27 -9.55 -11.27 -11.60
C LEU A 27 -10.00 -12.18 -10.45
N SER A 28 -11.30 -12.31 -10.23
CA SER A 28 -11.86 -13.19 -9.20
C SER A 28 -11.37 -14.63 -9.38
N GLN A 29 -11.46 -15.19 -10.60
CA GLN A 29 -10.96 -16.53 -10.89
C GLN A 29 -9.44 -16.65 -10.65
N THR A 30 -8.68 -15.65 -11.09
CA THR A 30 -7.22 -15.61 -10.92
C THR A 30 -6.83 -15.61 -9.44
N LEU A 31 -7.46 -14.74 -8.65
CA LEU A 31 -7.12 -14.57 -7.24
C LEU A 31 -7.56 -15.77 -6.40
N LEU A 32 -8.74 -16.35 -6.68
CA LEU A 32 -9.21 -17.60 -6.05
C LEU A 32 -8.23 -18.74 -6.34
N SER A 33 -7.77 -18.90 -7.59
CA SER A 33 -6.76 -19.89 -7.97
C SER A 33 -5.42 -19.66 -7.26
N GLY A 34 -5.11 -18.40 -6.94
CA GLY A 34 -3.95 -18.00 -6.15
C GLY A 34 -4.08 -18.22 -4.64
N GLY A 35 -5.19 -18.78 -4.16
CA GLY A 35 -5.45 -19.05 -2.74
C GLY A 35 -5.87 -17.80 -1.94
N LEU A 36 -6.44 -16.80 -2.61
CA LEU A 36 -7.02 -15.60 -2.01
C LEU A 36 -8.53 -15.75 -1.91
N ASN A 37 -9.16 -15.05 -0.98
CA ASN A 37 -10.61 -15.11 -0.73
C ASN A 37 -11.28 -13.81 -1.18
N ILE A 38 -12.12 -13.85 -2.22
CA ILE A 38 -12.88 -12.68 -2.67
C ILE A 38 -14.14 -12.58 -1.83
N VAL A 39 -14.19 -11.57 -0.96
CA VAL A 39 -15.30 -11.35 -0.01
C VAL A 39 -16.33 -10.34 -0.52
N GLY A 40 -15.99 -9.53 -1.54
CA GLY A 40 -16.90 -8.56 -2.12
C GLY A 40 -16.44 -8.02 -3.47
N GLU A 41 -17.37 -7.44 -4.21
CA GLU A 41 -17.14 -6.76 -5.49
C GLU A 41 -17.92 -5.45 -5.54
N ALA A 42 -17.36 -4.42 -6.21
CA ALA A 42 -18.04 -3.17 -6.50
C ALA A 42 -17.75 -2.70 -7.93
N ALA A 43 -18.71 -1.99 -8.54
CA ALA A 43 -18.59 -1.49 -9.89
C ALA A 43 -18.37 0.04 -9.97
N ASN A 44 -18.43 0.71 -8.83
CA ASN A 44 -18.20 2.15 -8.68
C ASN A 44 -17.58 2.46 -7.32
N ALA A 45 -17.12 3.68 -7.15
CA ALA A 45 -16.40 4.08 -5.94
C ALA A 45 -17.32 4.18 -4.71
N GLN A 46 -18.58 4.57 -4.87
CA GLN A 46 -19.52 4.68 -3.76
C GLN A 46 -19.84 3.31 -3.15
N ASP A 47 -20.21 2.34 -4.00
CA ASP A 47 -20.45 0.96 -3.56
C ASP A 47 -19.18 0.34 -2.95
N ALA A 48 -18.00 0.69 -3.52
CA ALA A 48 -16.72 0.22 -2.98
C ALA A 48 -16.50 0.66 -1.53
N ILE A 49 -16.78 1.93 -1.22
CA ILE A 49 -16.65 2.44 0.15
C ILE A 49 -17.59 1.67 1.10
N GLU A 50 -18.85 1.50 0.73
CA GLU A 50 -19.83 0.79 1.56
C GLU A 50 -19.39 -0.66 1.82
N VAL A 51 -19.03 -1.40 0.75
CA VAL A 51 -18.61 -2.80 0.83
C VAL A 51 -17.32 -2.96 1.66
N VAL A 52 -16.34 -2.07 1.49
CA VAL A 52 -15.08 -2.15 2.23
C VAL A 52 -15.26 -1.82 3.71
N VAL A 53 -16.08 -0.83 4.03
CA VAL A 53 -16.37 -0.46 5.42
C VAL A 53 -17.11 -1.58 6.16
N ASP A 54 -18.02 -2.27 5.47
CA ASP A 54 -18.80 -3.38 6.04
C ASP A 54 -17.93 -4.64 6.20
N LEU A 55 -17.22 -5.05 5.16
CA LEU A 55 -16.48 -6.32 5.12
C LEU A 55 -15.07 -6.25 5.70
N ARG A 56 -14.46 -5.07 5.80
CA ARG A 56 -13.09 -4.83 6.30
C ARG A 56 -12.07 -5.82 5.74
N PRO A 57 -11.91 -5.90 4.40
CA PRO A 57 -10.99 -6.84 3.77
C PRO A 57 -9.52 -6.50 4.10
N ASP A 58 -8.63 -7.49 3.97
CA ASP A 58 -7.19 -7.26 4.09
C ASP A 58 -6.69 -6.37 2.94
N VAL A 59 -7.20 -6.58 1.72
CA VAL A 59 -6.79 -5.83 0.53
C VAL A 59 -8.00 -5.42 -0.31
N VAL A 60 -7.98 -4.17 -0.77
CA VAL A 60 -8.88 -3.65 -1.80
C VAL A 60 -8.10 -3.53 -3.11
N LEU A 61 -8.45 -4.30 -4.12
CA LEU A 61 -7.89 -4.18 -5.47
C LEU A 61 -8.80 -3.25 -6.29
N MET A 62 -8.34 -2.02 -6.57
CA MET A 62 -9.19 -0.94 -7.05
C MET A 62 -8.69 -0.31 -8.35
N ASP A 63 -9.56 -0.23 -9.36
CA ASP A 63 -9.33 0.66 -10.51
C ASP A 63 -9.51 2.13 -10.10
N LEU A 64 -8.69 3.01 -10.65
CA LEU A 64 -8.82 4.47 -10.47
C LEU A 64 -9.89 5.08 -11.37
N ARG A 65 -10.27 4.40 -12.45
CA ARG A 65 -11.26 4.89 -13.41
C ARG A 65 -12.63 4.27 -13.13
N LEU A 66 -13.29 4.81 -12.14
CA LEU A 66 -14.62 4.40 -11.72
C LEU A 66 -15.66 5.48 -12.07
N PRO A 67 -16.90 5.12 -12.33
CA PRO A 67 -17.99 6.07 -12.47
C PRO A 67 -18.32 6.73 -11.12
N GLY A 68 -18.81 7.97 -11.18
CA GLY A 68 -19.16 8.77 -10.00
C GLY A 68 -17.95 9.51 -9.41
N ILE A 69 -17.71 9.36 -8.13
CA ILE A 69 -16.51 9.92 -7.48
C ILE A 69 -15.25 9.21 -7.98
N SER A 70 -14.14 9.92 -7.98
CA SER A 70 -12.89 9.35 -8.50
C SER A 70 -12.34 8.26 -7.58
N GLY A 71 -11.59 7.29 -8.15
CA GLY A 71 -10.91 6.28 -7.36
C GLY A 71 -9.92 6.87 -6.33
N VAL A 72 -9.33 8.04 -6.62
CA VAL A 72 -8.46 8.76 -5.69
C VAL A 72 -9.24 9.27 -4.47
N GLU A 73 -10.40 9.89 -4.69
CA GLU A 73 -11.28 10.34 -3.60
C GLU A 73 -11.79 9.15 -2.76
N ALA A 74 -12.08 8.01 -3.41
CA ALA A 74 -12.45 6.80 -2.69
C ALA A 74 -11.29 6.28 -1.80
N ILE A 75 -10.04 6.35 -2.26
CA ILE A 75 -8.86 5.96 -1.49
C ILE A 75 -8.72 6.85 -0.24
N GLU A 76 -8.88 8.18 -0.38
CA GLU A 76 -8.83 9.11 0.76
C GLU A 76 -9.90 8.79 1.81
N GLN A 77 -11.15 8.55 1.37
CA GLN A 77 -12.24 8.20 2.27
C GLN A 77 -12.01 6.85 2.96
N LEU A 78 -11.53 5.84 2.23
CA LEU A 78 -11.23 4.52 2.79
C LEU A 78 -10.07 4.58 3.79
N GLY A 79 -9.08 5.42 3.58
CA GLY A 79 -8.01 5.67 4.55
C GLY A 79 -8.53 6.13 5.91
N LEU A 80 -9.63 6.88 5.94
CA LEU A 80 -10.28 7.34 7.17
C LEU A 80 -11.26 6.32 7.75
N LEU A 81 -12.05 5.65 6.89
CA LEU A 81 -13.17 4.80 7.31
C LEU A 81 -12.76 3.34 7.57
N ALA A 82 -11.75 2.84 6.85
CA ALA A 82 -11.26 1.46 6.94
C ALA A 82 -9.71 1.41 6.92
N PRO A 83 -9.01 2.05 7.87
CA PRO A 83 -7.55 2.21 7.85
C PRO A 83 -6.76 0.90 7.93
N ALA A 84 -7.40 -0.20 8.32
CA ALA A 84 -6.78 -1.53 8.34
C ALA A 84 -6.73 -2.19 6.96
N SER A 85 -7.63 -1.81 6.04
CA SER A 85 -7.69 -2.36 4.68
C SER A 85 -6.64 -1.68 3.80
N ARG A 86 -5.78 -2.46 3.17
CA ARG A 86 -4.72 -1.96 2.27
C ARG A 86 -5.24 -1.83 0.85
N ILE A 87 -4.90 -0.74 0.18
CA ILE A 87 -5.40 -0.45 -1.17
C ILE A 87 -4.29 -0.69 -2.19
N LEU A 88 -4.51 -1.66 -3.08
CA LEU A 88 -3.66 -1.91 -4.25
C LEU A 88 -4.40 -1.39 -5.50
N VAL A 89 -3.82 -0.38 -6.13
CA VAL A 89 -4.38 0.21 -7.34
C VAL A 89 -4.15 -0.71 -8.54
N LEU A 90 -5.22 -0.99 -9.28
CA LEU A 90 -5.19 -1.69 -10.56
C LEU A 90 -5.44 -0.70 -11.69
N THR A 91 -4.53 -0.57 -12.65
CA THR A 91 -4.63 0.44 -13.72
C THR A 91 -4.22 -0.08 -15.08
N ARG A 92 -4.74 0.53 -16.16
CA ARG A 92 -4.35 0.21 -17.55
C ARG A 92 -3.05 0.89 -17.99
N SER A 93 -2.61 1.95 -17.31
CA SER A 93 -1.43 2.71 -17.73
C SER A 93 -0.74 3.41 -16.56
N GLU A 94 0.55 3.68 -16.74
CA GLU A 94 1.41 4.39 -15.79
C GLU A 94 1.18 5.91 -15.80
N GLN A 95 -0.07 6.38 -15.68
CA GLN A 95 -0.41 7.81 -15.77
C GLN A 95 -0.26 8.55 -14.42
N ASN A 96 -0.31 9.88 -14.49
CA ASN A 96 -0.15 10.81 -13.36
C ASN A 96 -1.05 10.50 -12.15
N ARG A 97 -2.24 9.92 -12.37
CA ARG A 97 -3.20 9.54 -11.32
C ARG A 97 -2.67 8.48 -10.33
N VAL A 98 -1.67 7.67 -10.71
CA VAL A 98 -1.04 6.71 -9.79
C VAL A 98 -0.30 7.43 -8.66
N VAL A 99 0.37 8.54 -8.98
CA VAL A 99 1.04 9.35 -7.95
C VAL A 99 0.02 9.98 -7.00
N GLU A 100 -1.08 10.50 -7.55
CA GLU A 100 -2.19 11.04 -6.75
C GLU A 100 -2.79 9.98 -5.83
N ALA A 101 -3.01 8.76 -6.33
CA ALA A 101 -3.52 7.64 -5.54
C ALA A 101 -2.57 7.24 -4.40
N ILE A 102 -1.26 7.26 -4.64
CA ILE A 102 -0.26 6.97 -3.59
C ILE A 102 -0.29 8.06 -2.51
N VAL A 103 -0.39 9.32 -2.91
CA VAL A 103 -0.51 10.45 -1.97
C VAL A 103 -1.80 10.35 -1.16
N ALA A 104 -2.88 9.90 -1.79
CA ALA A 104 -4.18 9.66 -1.16
C ALA A 104 -4.20 8.46 -0.18
N GLY A 105 -3.12 7.65 -0.13
CA GLY A 105 -3.02 6.53 0.82
C GLY A 105 -2.91 5.14 0.18
N ALA A 106 -2.87 5.01 -1.15
CA ALA A 106 -2.69 3.69 -1.78
C ALA A 106 -1.35 3.04 -1.38
N ASN A 107 -1.39 1.75 -1.07
CA ASN A 107 -0.23 0.98 -0.61
C ASN A 107 0.65 0.48 -1.76
N GLY A 108 0.15 0.54 -2.98
CA GLY A 108 0.87 0.14 -4.19
C GLY A 108 0.02 0.25 -5.44
N TYR A 109 0.60 -0.15 -6.58
CA TYR A 109 -0.15 -0.27 -7.82
C TYR A 109 0.39 -1.40 -8.68
N ILE A 110 -0.48 -1.92 -9.54
CA ILE A 110 -0.14 -2.91 -10.54
C ILE A 110 -0.91 -2.65 -11.84
N LEU A 111 -0.32 -3.00 -12.99
CA LEU A 111 -0.98 -2.88 -14.29
C LEU A 111 -2.01 -3.99 -14.50
N LYS A 112 -3.17 -3.68 -15.08
CA LYS A 112 -4.17 -4.67 -15.53
C LYS A 112 -3.62 -5.65 -16.58
N SER A 113 -2.55 -5.27 -17.28
CA SER A 113 -1.85 -6.12 -18.25
C SER A 113 -0.78 -7.03 -17.63
N ALA A 114 -0.56 -6.96 -16.32
CA ALA A 114 0.37 -7.84 -15.64
C ALA A 114 -0.12 -9.31 -15.70
N PRO A 115 0.81 -10.28 -15.72
CA PRO A 115 0.45 -11.68 -15.63
C PRO A 115 -0.42 -11.98 -14.40
N PRO A 116 -1.40 -12.90 -14.49
CA PRO A 116 -2.28 -13.25 -13.38
C PRO A 116 -1.56 -13.58 -12.08
N GLU A 117 -0.45 -14.28 -12.16
CA GLU A 117 0.38 -14.69 -11.03
C GLU A 117 1.04 -13.47 -10.36
N ALA A 118 1.41 -12.47 -11.16
CA ALA A 118 1.99 -11.22 -10.64
C ALA A 118 0.95 -10.39 -9.88
N ILE A 119 -0.32 -10.38 -10.34
CA ILE A 119 -1.41 -9.69 -9.63
C ILE A 119 -1.67 -10.39 -8.29
N ALA A 120 -1.75 -11.72 -8.27
CA ALA A 120 -1.93 -12.47 -7.03
C ALA A 120 -0.75 -12.28 -6.05
N ALA A 121 0.48 -12.27 -6.56
CA ALA A 121 1.67 -11.99 -5.76
C ALA A 121 1.66 -10.57 -5.19
N ALA A 122 1.24 -9.58 -5.98
CA ALA A 122 1.11 -8.19 -5.55
C ALA A 122 0.07 -8.03 -4.42
N VAL A 123 -1.08 -8.70 -4.52
CA VAL A 123 -2.10 -8.71 -3.45
C VAL A 123 -1.51 -9.30 -2.17
N LYS A 124 -0.80 -10.43 -2.23
CA LYS A 124 -0.16 -11.05 -1.07
C LYS A 124 0.90 -10.16 -0.43
N ALA A 125 1.74 -9.52 -1.25
CA ALA A 125 2.75 -8.58 -0.78
C ALA A 125 2.10 -7.37 -0.10
N THR A 126 1.02 -6.83 -0.70
CA THR A 126 0.26 -5.72 -0.11
C THR A 126 -0.35 -6.12 1.23
N ALA A 127 -0.97 -7.30 1.34
CA ALA A 127 -1.51 -7.82 2.60
C ALA A 127 -0.41 -7.98 3.68
N ALA A 128 0.81 -8.33 3.29
CA ALA A 128 1.96 -8.38 4.19
C ALA A 128 2.53 -7.00 4.59
N GLY A 129 1.94 -5.90 4.08
CA GLY A 129 2.42 -4.54 4.33
C GLY A 129 3.60 -4.11 3.45
N GLU A 130 3.90 -4.86 2.40
CA GLU A 130 4.88 -4.48 1.40
C GLU A 130 4.23 -3.55 0.36
N SER A 131 5.00 -2.61 -0.17
CA SER A 131 4.53 -1.73 -1.24
C SER A 131 4.95 -2.28 -2.59
N VAL A 132 3.98 -2.41 -3.48
CA VAL A 132 4.20 -2.86 -4.86
C VAL A 132 4.22 -1.64 -5.76
N ILE A 133 5.43 -1.18 -6.13
CA ILE A 133 5.62 -0.04 -7.03
C ILE A 133 6.71 -0.39 -8.04
N SER A 134 6.50 -0.04 -9.33
CA SER A 134 7.58 -0.10 -10.31
C SER A 134 8.61 1.01 -10.09
N SER A 135 9.86 0.76 -10.46
CA SER A 135 10.93 1.78 -10.41
C SER A 135 10.62 3.04 -11.23
N GLN A 136 9.84 2.93 -12.30
CA GLN A 136 9.40 4.07 -13.10
C GLN A 136 8.46 5.00 -12.32
N ILE A 137 7.51 4.45 -11.57
CA ILE A 137 6.60 5.26 -10.76
C ILE A 137 7.32 5.83 -9.54
N ALA A 138 8.21 5.07 -8.93
CA ALA A 138 9.06 5.59 -7.86
C ALA A 138 9.88 6.80 -8.33
N GLY A 139 10.45 6.74 -9.55
CA GLY A 139 11.15 7.87 -10.18
C GLY A 139 10.25 9.09 -10.35
N LYS A 140 9.07 8.93 -10.95
CA LYS A 140 8.09 10.03 -11.13
C LYS A 140 7.62 10.63 -9.81
N LEU A 141 7.42 9.79 -8.80
CA LEU A 141 7.06 10.25 -7.46
C LEU A 141 8.17 11.14 -6.88
N LEU A 142 9.43 10.71 -6.98
CA LEU A 142 10.58 11.47 -6.53
C LEU A 142 10.77 12.80 -7.29
N GLU A 143 10.52 12.82 -8.61
CA GLU A 143 10.55 14.05 -9.41
C GLU A 143 9.48 15.04 -8.91
N ARG A 144 8.23 14.65 -8.79
CA ARG A 144 7.15 15.51 -8.27
C ARG A 144 7.40 16.01 -6.85
N ILE A 145 8.03 15.20 -6.01
CA ILE A 145 8.44 15.63 -4.67
C ILE A 145 9.48 16.74 -4.76
N ARG A 146 10.48 16.59 -5.62
CA ARG A 146 11.54 17.61 -5.83
C ARG A 146 10.98 18.91 -6.38
N GLU A 147 10.02 18.84 -7.30
CA GLU A 147 9.36 19.98 -7.93
C GLU A 147 8.34 20.70 -7.01
N ARG A 148 8.14 20.24 -5.79
CA ARG A 148 7.19 20.79 -4.81
C ARG A 148 5.73 20.79 -5.29
N GLU A 149 5.37 19.99 -6.28
CA GLU A 149 3.99 19.90 -6.78
C GLU A 149 3.05 19.09 -5.88
N ILE A 150 3.58 18.36 -4.89
CA ILE A 150 2.79 17.62 -3.93
C ILE A 150 2.74 18.43 -2.63
N PRO A 151 1.59 19.02 -2.26
CA PRO A 151 1.41 19.65 -0.96
C PRO A 151 1.24 18.57 0.11
N ILE A 152 2.34 18.00 0.58
CA ILE A 152 2.35 17.31 1.86
C ILE A 152 2.71 18.37 2.87
N THR A 153 1.74 18.72 3.69
CA THR A 153 1.83 19.78 4.69
C THR A 153 2.89 19.45 5.74
N MET A 154 4.12 19.95 5.55
CA MET A 154 5.09 20.16 6.62
C MET A 154 6.40 20.80 6.09
N SER A 155 7.07 21.66 6.86
CA SER A 155 8.23 22.47 6.41
C SER A 155 9.57 21.86 6.82
N SER A 156 10.52 21.88 5.91
CA SER A 156 11.66 20.95 5.77
C SER A 156 12.79 20.97 6.82
N GLN A 157 12.88 21.91 7.75
CA GLN A 157 13.95 21.90 8.79
C GLN A 157 13.43 21.50 10.18
N ASN A 158 12.20 21.85 10.55
CA ASN A 158 11.57 21.38 11.78
C ASN A 158 11.21 19.89 11.71
N ASP A 159 10.97 19.35 10.51
CA ASP A 159 10.53 17.98 10.30
C ASP A 159 11.63 16.94 10.61
N ALA A 160 12.88 17.19 10.21
CA ALA A 160 13.98 16.30 10.51
C ALA A 160 14.21 16.16 12.03
N VAL A 161 14.04 17.25 12.77
CA VAL A 161 14.16 17.24 14.24
C VAL A 161 12.97 16.52 14.86
N ALA A 162 11.75 16.81 14.40
CA ALA A 162 10.53 16.16 14.86
C ALA A 162 10.55 14.64 14.61
N ILE A 163 10.93 14.21 13.41
CA ILE A 163 11.07 12.80 13.06
C ILE A 163 12.11 12.10 13.94
N ARG A 164 13.28 12.72 14.13
CA ARG A 164 14.34 12.16 14.99
C ARG A 164 13.93 12.06 16.46
N SER A 165 13.06 12.94 16.94
CA SER A 165 12.54 12.90 18.30
C SER A 165 11.39 11.92 18.49
N ALA A 166 10.61 11.64 17.44
CA ALA A 166 9.47 10.73 17.48
C ALA A 166 9.88 9.26 17.35
N LEU A 167 10.99 8.98 16.63
CA LEU A 167 11.44 7.63 16.33
C LEU A 167 12.54 7.19 17.29
N THR A 168 12.49 5.92 17.70
CA THR A 168 13.62 5.28 18.38
C THR A 168 14.81 5.14 17.42
N VAL A 169 16.01 4.90 17.94
CA VAL A 169 17.22 4.69 17.13
C VAL A 169 17.00 3.59 16.08
N ARG A 170 16.33 2.51 16.47
CA ARG A 170 16.04 1.38 15.57
C ARG A 170 15.02 1.72 14.48
N GLU A 171 13.97 2.44 14.84
CA GLU A 171 12.99 2.91 13.88
C GLU A 171 13.58 3.94 12.91
N LEU A 172 14.45 4.81 13.37
CA LEU A 172 15.15 5.77 12.50
C LEU A 172 16.07 5.07 11.49
N GLU A 173 16.74 3.99 11.91
CA GLU A 173 17.57 3.18 11.00
C GLU A 173 16.72 2.49 9.91
N ILE A 174 15.57 1.93 10.29
CA ILE A 174 14.62 1.34 9.35
C ILE A 174 14.03 2.43 8.42
N PHE A 175 13.69 3.59 8.97
CA PHE A 175 13.14 4.72 8.22
C PHE A 175 14.10 5.23 7.12
N LYS A 176 15.40 5.29 7.40
CA LYS A 176 16.43 5.59 6.40
C LYS A 176 16.46 4.58 5.26
N ARG A 177 16.37 3.30 5.58
CA ARG A 177 16.36 2.23 4.57
C ARG A 177 15.09 2.21 3.74
N LEU A 178 13.95 2.67 4.28
CA LEU A 178 12.74 2.92 3.49
C LEU A 178 12.96 4.01 2.44
N ALA A 179 13.71 5.06 2.78
CA ALA A 179 14.08 6.12 1.83
C ALA A 179 14.92 5.61 0.65
N SER A 180 15.74 4.59 0.89
CA SER A 180 16.53 3.91 -0.15
C SER A 180 15.73 2.89 -0.97
N GLY A 181 14.44 2.67 -0.65
CA GLY A 181 13.56 1.74 -1.36
C GLY A 181 13.77 0.26 -1.01
N GLU A 182 14.53 -0.06 0.05
CA GLU A 182 14.81 -1.43 0.45
C GLU A 182 13.52 -2.16 0.88
N SER A 183 13.35 -3.42 0.46
CA SER A 183 12.25 -4.29 0.89
C SER A 183 12.41 -4.74 2.35
N ASN A 184 11.32 -5.22 2.96
CA ASN A 184 11.36 -5.76 4.34
C ASN A 184 12.38 -6.89 4.50
N LYS A 185 12.60 -7.69 3.44
CA LYS A 185 13.59 -8.76 3.42
C LYS A 185 15.01 -8.21 3.44
N GLU A 186 15.31 -7.21 2.61
CA GLU A 186 16.62 -6.56 2.55
C GLU A 186 16.94 -5.85 3.86
N ILE A 187 15.98 -5.08 4.41
CA ILE A 187 16.11 -4.43 5.72
C ILE A 187 16.34 -5.49 6.82
N GLY A 188 15.56 -6.58 6.79
CA GLY A 188 15.69 -7.66 7.74
C GLY A 188 17.07 -8.33 7.71
N LEU A 189 17.59 -8.62 6.52
CA LEU A 189 18.94 -9.16 6.33
C LEU A 189 20.01 -8.20 6.86
N ALA A 190 19.92 -6.91 6.50
CA ALA A 190 20.90 -5.90 6.91
C ALA A 190 20.89 -5.66 8.43
N LEU A 191 19.75 -5.82 9.08
CA LEU A 191 19.57 -5.54 10.52
C LEU A 191 19.51 -6.80 11.39
N SER A 192 19.66 -7.99 10.79
CA SER A 192 19.55 -9.30 11.47
C SER A 192 18.19 -9.49 12.17
N LEU A 193 17.11 -9.06 11.53
CA LEU A 193 15.73 -9.19 12.00
C LEU A 193 14.87 -10.00 11.03
N SER A 194 13.78 -10.59 11.53
CA SER A 194 12.78 -11.22 10.68
C SER A 194 11.98 -10.18 9.88
N THR A 195 11.46 -10.56 8.71
CA THR A 195 10.57 -9.71 7.91
C THR A 195 9.34 -9.27 8.69
N ASN A 196 8.80 -10.14 9.54
CA ASN A 196 7.67 -9.82 10.41
C ASN A 196 8.04 -8.74 11.45
N THR A 197 9.23 -8.82 12.04
CA THR A 197 9.73 -7.79 12.96
C THR A 197 9.89 -6.44 12.26
N ILE A 198 10.39 -6.44 11.01
CA ILE A 198 10.48 -5.22 10.19
C ILE A 198 9.10 -4.65 9.90
N SER A 199 8.12 -5.48 9.52
CA SER A 199 6.73 -5.05 9.30
C SER A 199 6.14 -4.35 10.53
N ASN A 200 6.37 -4.91 11.73
CA ASN A 200 5.91 -4.31 12.98
C ASN A 200 6.58 -2.95 13.27
N HIS A 201 7.88 -2.83 13.02
CA HIS A 201 8.58 -1.56 13.15
C HIS A 201 8.06 -0.51 12.16
N ILE A 202 7.80 -0.91 10.90
CA ILE A 202 7.23 -0.02 9.89
C ILE A 202 5.84 0.45 10.33
N ALA A 203 4.97 -0.44 10.80
CA ALA A 203 3.66 -0.05 11.32
C ALA A 203 3.77 0.96 12.49
N SER A 204 4.72 0.75 13.40
CA SER A 204 5.00 1.70 14.49
C SER A 204 5.49 3.06 13.97
N ILE A 205 6.38 3.08 12.97
CA ILE A 205 6.88 4.30 12.33
C ILE A 205 5.73 5.07 11.69
N LEU A 206 4.88 4.39 10.90
CA LEU A 206 3.73 4.98 10.23
C LEU A 206 2.77 5.62 11.24
N ALA A 207 2.43 4.90 12.30
CA ALA A 207 1.56 5.42 13.36
C ALA A 207 2.14 6.66 14.07
N LYS A 208 3.44 6.66 14.40
CA LYS A 208 4.12 7.76 15.07
C LYS A 208 4.24 9.01 14.21
N LEU A 209 4.38 8.84 12.90
CA LEU A 209 4.54 9.93 11.94
C LEU A 209 3.22 10.29 11.24
N HIS A 210 2.10 9.66 11.63
CA HIS A 210 0.78 9.85 11.02
C HIS A 210 0.79 9.67 9.49
N LEU A 211 1.38 8.55 9.04
CA LEU A 211 1.52 8.20 7.63
C LEU A 211 0.67 6.97 7.32
N ASP A 212 0.03 6.95 6.13
CA ASP A 212 -0.88 5.90 5.73
C ASP A 212 -0.17 4.68 5.14
N ASN A 213 1.03 4.88 4.55
CA ASN A 213 1.77 3.80 3.92
C ASN A 213 3.28 4.03 3.90
N ARG A 214 4.05 2.95 3.62
CA ARG A 214 5.52 3.00 3.58
C ARG A 214 6.07 3.93 2.50
N ILE A 215 5.30 4.22 1.46
CA ILE A 215 5.73 5.11 0.38
C ILE A 215 5.73 6.55 0.87
N GLN A 216 4.69 6.95 1.60
CA GLN A 216 4.66 8.24 2.28
C GLN A 216 5.83 8.35 3.25
N ALA A 217 6.18 7.27 3.98
CA ALA A 217 7.34 7.23 4.86
C ALA A 217 8.66 7.44 4.09
N ALA A 218 8.86 6.75 2.97
CA ALA A 218 10.04 6.91 2.13
C ALA A 218 10.15 8.35 1.58
N VAL A 219 9.03 8.89 1.09
CA VAL A 219 8.92 10.28 0.61
C VAL A 219 9.29 11.28 1.70
N GLN A 220 8.75 11.10 2.90
CA GLN A 220 9.01 11.99 4.02
C GLN A 220 10.47 11.93 4.48
N ALA A 221 11.08 10.73 4.48
CA ALA A 221 12.49 10.56 4.81
C ALA A 221 13.41 11.31 3.83
N VAL A 222 13.15 11.16 2.52
CA VAL A 222 13.89 11.88 1.47
C VAL A 222 13.74 13.41 1.61
N ARG A 223 12.53 13.92 1.88
CA ARG A 223 12.28 15.36 2.09
C ARG A 223 12.98 15.91 3.32
N ALA A 224 13.00 15.16 4.40
CA ALA A 224 13.65 15.54 5.65
C ALA A 224 15.19 15.41 5.59
N GLY A 225 15.75 14.95 4.46
CA GLY A 225 17.18 14.69 4.33
C GLY A 225 17.66 13.55 5.26
N ILE A 226 16.78 12.62 5.56
CA ILE A 226 17.06 11.44 6.38
C ILE A 226 17.25 10.26 5.42
N SER A 227 18.40 10.18 4.78
CA SER A 227 18.78 9.08 3.87
C SER A 227 20.11 8.47 4.30
#